data_c306f058a5bb15d244517cb815fa305c
#
_entry.id   c306f058a5bb15d244517cb815fa305c
#
_cell.length_a   1.000
_cell.length_b   1.000
_cell.length_c   1.000
_cell.angle_alpha   90.00
_cell.angle_beta   90.00
_cell.angle_gamma   90.00
#
_symmetry.space_group_name_H-M   'P 1'
#
loop_
_entity.id
_entity.type
_entity.pdbx_description
1 polymer ?
#
loop_
_entity_poly.entity_id
_entity_poly.type
_entity_poly.pdbx_seq_one_letter_code
_entity_poly.pdbx_strand_id
1 'polypeptide(L)'
;MIKENKLKKIIKDGGCAIGTFVKFNDPSVAEILGIVGYDFFVLDNEHVTMNRESMVEMIRGANTTDIVPIVRVRKNEDVEVLQALDSGALGVQVPNVDTFEQASNLARYAKYTPDGTRGFSPGVRAAFYGQMDKHEYVKFANENTLVVSHCETVTCVENIDEILTDRKSVV
;
A
#
# COMPACT_ATOMS: atom_id res chain seq x y z
N MET A 1 -3.21 5.32 -15.98
CA MET A 1 -4.56 4.73 -15.81
C MET A 1 -4.66 4.30 -14.36
N ILE A 2 -5.74 4.68 -13.68
CA ILE A 2 -5.99 4.18 -12.32
C ILE A 2 -6.37 2.71 -12.45
N LYS A 3 -5.67 1.84 -11.70
CA LYS A 3 -5.89 0.39 -11.74
C LYS A 3 -6.60 -0.06 -10.48
N GLU A 4 -7.57 -0.97 -10.61
CA GLU A 4 -8.10 -1.69 -9.47
C GLU A 4 -7.01 -2.53 -8.80
N ASN A 5 -7.11 -2.69 -7.50
CA ASN A 5 -6.18 -3.51 -6.75
C ASN A 5 -6.52 -5.00 -6.93
N LYS A 6 -5.89 -5.62 -7.93
CA LYS A 6 -6.02 -7.05 -8.23
C LYS A 6 -5.75 -7.93 -7.01
N LEU A 7 -4.75 -7.58 -6.20
CA LEU A 7 -4.40 -8.34 -5.00
C LEU A 7 -5.55 -8.36 -3.99
N LYS A 8 -6.15 -7.20 -3.75
CA LYS A 8 -7.31 -7.09 -2.85
C LYS A 8 -8.50 -7.92 -3.33
N LYS A 9 -8.72 -7.97 -4.65
CA LYS A 9 -9.74 -8.80 -5.25
C LYS A 9 -9.45 -10.29 -5.06
N ILE A 10 -8.22 -10.75 -5.32
CA ILE A 10 -7.81 -12.15 -5.13
C ILE A 10 -8.05 -12.59 -3.68
N ILE A 11 -7.63 -11.78 -2.70
CA ILE A 11 -7.81 -12.07 -1.27
C ILE A 11 -9.29 -12.16 -0.92
N LYS A 12 -10.10 -11.18 -1.38
CA LYS A 12 -11.54 -11.15 -1.11
C LYS A 12 -12.28 -12.37 -1.67
N ASP A 13 -11.84 -12.87 -2.82
CA ASP A 13 -12.41 -14.04 -3.49
C ASP A 13 -11.89 -15.38 -2.88
N GLY A 14 -11.06 -15.33 -1.82
CA GLY A 14 -10.47 -16.50 -1.17
C GLY A 14 -9.36 -17.16 -1.99
N GLY A 15 -8.80 -16.46 -2.97
CA GLY A 15 -7.72 -16.94 -3.81
C GLY A 15 -6.33 -16.84 -3.14
N CYS A 16 -5.32 -17.33 -3.86
CA CYS A 16 -3.92 -17.23 -3.49
C CYS A 16 -3.19 -16.29 -4.44
N ALA A 17 -2.48 -15.31 -3.90
CA ALA A 17 -1.65 -14.40 -4.66
C ALA A 17 -0.16 -14.69 -4.41
N ILE A 18 0.66 -14.56 -5.45
CA ILE A 18 2.11 -14.78 -5.39
C ILE A 18 2.82 -13.45 -5.55
N GLY A 19 3.66 -13.10 -4.59
CA GLY A 19 4.45 -11.89 -4.62
C GLY A 19 5.85 -12.07 -4.06
N THR A 20 6.66 -11.01 -4.16
CA THR A 20 8.03 -11.01 -3.64
C THR A 20 8.42 -9.65 -3.08
N PHE A 21 9.42 -9.63 -2.19
CA PHE A 21 10.09 -8.40 -1.79
C PHE A 21 11.09 -7.94 -2.85
N VAL A 22 11.10 -6.64 -3.12
CA VAL A 22 12.05 -6.00 -4.03
C VAL A 22 12.93 -5.03 -3.25
N LYS A 23 14.24 -5.24 -3.36
CA LYS A 23 15.28 -4.45 -2.68
C LYS A 23 16.21 -3.72 -3.68
N PHE A 24 15.82 -3.65 -4.93
CA PHE A 24 16.57 -3.04 -6.02
C PHE A 24 15.87 -1.79 -6.53
N ASN A 25 16.65 -0.81 -6.98
CA ASN A 25 16.14 0.48 -7.47
C ASN A 25 16.02 0.55 -9.00
N ASP A 26 15.80 -0.58 -9.66
CA ASP A 26 15.67 -0.64 -11.12
C ASP A 26 14.19 -0.92 -11.50
N PRO A 27 13.49 0.03 -12.15
CA PRO A 27 12.11 -0.16 -12.60
C PRO A 27 11.89 -1.39 -13.49
N SER A 28 12.91 -1.83 -14.23
CA SER A 28 12.83 -3.04 -15.05
C SER A 28 12.53 -4.28 -14.21
N VAL A 29 12.96 -4.31 -12.94
CA VAL A 29 12.62 -5.41 -12.03
C VAL A 29 11.10 -5.51 -11.81
N ALA A 30 10.42 -4.38 -11.63
CA ALA A 30 8.97 -4.36 -11.47
C ALA A 30 8.25 -4.80 -12.75
N GLU A 31 8.74 -4.39 -13.93
CA GLU A 31 8.21 -4.83 -15.22
C GLU A 31 8.38 -6.35 -15.41
N ILE A 32 9.59 -6.87 -15.19
CA ILE A 32 9.91 -8.29 -15.33
C ILE A 32 9.03 -9.13 -14.41
N LEU A 33 8.88 -8.75 -13.13
CA LEU A 33 8.02 -9.45 -12.19
C LEU A 33 6.57 -9.53 -12.69
N GLY A 34 6.05 -8.45 -13.26
CA GLY A 34 4.72 -8.45 -13.85
C GLY A 34 4.60 -9.32 -15.11
N ILE A 35 5.62 -9.31 -15.98
CA ILE A 35 5.66 -10.12 -17.19
C ILE A 35 5.72 -11.62 -16.86
N VAL A 36 6.47 -12.02 -15.85
CA VAL A 36 6.59 -13.44 -15.45
C VAL A 36 5.41 -13.92 -14.59
N GLY A 37 4.46 -13.03 -14.28
CA GLY A 37 3.17 -13.43 -13.70
C GLY A 37 3.07 -13.30 -12.18
N TYR A 38 3.93 -12.53 -11.51
CA TYR A 38 3.70 -12.17 -10.11
C TYR A 38 2.45 -11.30 -9.96
N ASP A 39 1.68 -11.52 -8.90
CA ASP A 39 0.48 -10.73 -8.62
C ASP A 39 0.83 -9.39 -7.96
N PHE A 40 1.83 -9.38 -7.11
CA PHE A 40 2.30 -8.18 -6.41
C PHE A 40 3.79 -8.24 -6.12
N PHE A 41 4.35 -7.10 -5.78
CA PHE A 41 5.63 -7.01 -5.08
C PHE A 41 5.54 -6.03 -3.92
N VAL A 42 6.39 -6.25 -2.92
CA VAL A 42 6.58 -5.34 -1.80
C VAL A 42 7.91 -4.62 -2.00
N LEU A 43 7.83 -3.33 -2.29
CA LEU A 43 8.99 -2.46 -2.35
C LEU A 43 9.45 -2.15 -0.93
N ASP A 44 10.64 -2.62 -0.59
CA ASP A 44 11.18 -2.49 0.75
C ASP A 44 11.80 -1.11 0.96
N ASN A 45 11.12 -0.24 1.70
CA ASN A 45 11.64 1.07 2.06
C ASN A 45 12.08 1.16 3.54
N GLU A 46 11.98 0.05 4.28
CA GLU A 46 12.43 -0.06 5.66
C GLU A 46 13.93 -0.44 5.74
N HIS A 47 14.30 -1.53 5.07
CA HIS A 47 15.64 -2.11 5.19
C HIS A 47 16.53 -1.86 3.97
N VAL A 48 16.15 -0.94 3.08
CA VAL A 48 16.91 -0.59 1.87
C VAL A 48 17.03 0.92 1.77
N THR A 49 18.19 1.37 1.32
CA THR A 49 18.43 2.80 1.03
C THR A 49 17.73 3.18 -0.27
N MET A 50 16.43 3.45 -0.20
CA MET A 50 15.64 3.89 -1.33
C MET A 50 15.10 5.29 -1.06
N ASN A 51 15.32 6.20 -2.00
CA ASN A 51 14.73 7.54 -1.94
C ASN A 51 13.33 7.55 -2.59
N ARG A 52 12.63 8.68 -2.44
CA ARG A 52 11.27 8.84 -2.96
C ARG A 52 11.19 8.82 -4.48
N GLU A 53 12.18 9.34 -5.17
CA GLU A 53 12.24 9.35 -6.63
C GLU A 53 12.34 7.91 -7.16
N SER A 54 13.24 7.11 -6.59
CA SER A 54 13.35 5.68 -6.94
C SER A 54 12.05 4.91 -6.67
N MET A 55 11.37 5.20 -5.55
CA MET A 55 10.07 4.59 -5.25
C MET A 55 9.03 4.91 -6.34
N VAL A 56 8.96 6.16 -6.78
CA VAL A 56 8.03 6.56 -7.86
C VAL A 56 8.36 5.85 -9.16
N GLU A 57 9.65 5.73 -9.52
CA GLU A 57 10.07 5.04 -10.74
C GLU A 57 9.74 3.54 -10.69
N MET A 58 9.94 2.88 -9.54
CA MET A 58 9.54 1.48 -9.35
C MET A 58 8.01 1.29 -9.54
N ILE A 59 7.20 2.20 -8.99
CA ILE A 59 5.75 2.18 -9.18
C ILE A 59 5.36 2.46 -10.64
N ARG A 60 6.12 3.30 -11.37
CA ARG A 60 5.92 3.51 -12.81
C ARG A 60 6.22 2.24 -13.61
N GLY A 61 7.31 1.54 -13.29
CA GLY A 61 7.61 0.24 -13.87
C GLY A 61 6.47 -0.76 -13.67
N ALA A 62 5.92 -0.86 -12.45
CA ALA A 62 4.77 -1.73 -12.18
C ALA A 62 3.53 -1.41 -13.03
N ASN A 63 3.36 -0.16 -13.47
CA ASN A 63 2.20 0.24 -14.28
C ASN A 63 2.27 -0.19 -15.74
N THR A 64 3.38 -0.72 -16.20
CA THR A 64 3.51 -1.31 -17.56
C THR A 64 2.83 -2.67 -17.65
N THR A 65 2.58 -3.32 -16.50
CA THR A 65 1.89 -4.60 -16.37
C THR A 65 0.74 -4.50 -15.35
N ASP A 66 0.13 -5.62 -14.98
CA ASP A 66 -0.95 -5.65 -13.98
C ASP A 66 -0.45 -6.03 -12.56
N ILE A 67 0.85 -6.01 -12.33
CA ILE A 67 1.43 -6.28 -11.00
C ILE A 67 1.06 -5.16 -10.01
N VAL A 68 0.74 -5.55 -8.79
CA VAL A 68 0.33 -4.61 -7.73
C VAL A 68 1.54 -4.14 -6.93
N PRO A 69 1.90 -2.84 -6.97
CA PRO A 69 2.96 -2.28 -6.14
C PRO A 69 2.45 -2.03 -4.71
N ILE A 70 3.05 -2.69 -3.74
CA ILE A 70 2.91 -2.42 -2.30
C ILE A 70 4.21 -1.78 -1.82
N VAL A 71 4.15 -0.82 -0.94
CA VAL A 71 5.33 -0.22 -0.32
C VAL A 71 5.40 -0.61 1.14
N ARG A 72 6.49 -1.25 1.56
CA ARG A 72 6.80 -1.37 2.98
C ARG A 72 7.43 -0.06 3.43
N VAL A 73 6.69 0.70 4.23
CA VAL A 73 7.14 1.98 4.78
C VAL A 73 8.08 1.77 5.97
N ARG A 74 8.82 2.81 6.34
CA ARG A 74 9.82 2.73 7.41
C ARG A 74 9.22 2.67 8.81
N LYS A 75 8.04 3.29 8.98
CA LYS A 75 7.37 3.46 10.27
C LYS A 75 5.88 3.65 10.10
N ASN A 76 5.14 3.41 11.17
CA ASN A 76 3.71 3.72 11.27
C ASN A 76 3.51 5.24 11.53
N GLU A 77 3.76 6.04 10.51
CA GLU A 77 3.59 7.50 10.52
C GLU A 77 2.76 7.94 9.32
N ASP A 78 1.90 8.94 9.51
CA ASP A 78 0.97 9.45 8.50
C ASP A 78 1.69 9.92 7.22
N VAL A 79 2.82 10.61 7.37
CA VAL A 79 3.64 11.10 6.26
C VAL A 79 4.23 9.96 5.42
N GLU A 80 4.68 8.88 6.05
CA GLU A 80 5.24 7.72 5.35
C GLU A 80 4.16 7.02 4.50
N VAL A 81 2.99 6.80 5.10
CA VAL A 81 1.83 6.20 4.44
C VAL A 81 1.32 7.10 3.31
N LEU A 82 1.15 8.40 3.58
CA LEU A 82 0.71 9.39 2.59
C LEU A 82 1.59 9.37 1.35
N GLN A 83 2.92 9.42 1.53
CA GLN A 83 3.85 9.53 0.42
C GLN A 83 3.91 8.28 -0.44
N ALA A 84 3.84 7.09 0.16
CA ALA A 84 3.77 5.85 -0.58
C ALA A 84 2.51 5.82 -1.46
N LEU A 85 1.36 6.14 -0.88
CA LEU A 85 0.08 6.11 -1.58
C LEU A 85 -0.05 7.24 -2.62
N ASP A 86 0.44 8.44 -2.35
CA ASP A 86 0.43 9.57 -3.30
C ASP A 86 1.35 9.33 -4.50
N SER A 87 2.41 8.54 -4.31
CA SER A 87 3.28 8.04 -5.39
C SER A 87 2.58 7.04 -6.31
N GLY A 88 1.44 6.49 -5.90
CA GLY A 88 0.64 5.56 -6.67
C GLY A 88 0.79 4.10 -6.29
N ALA A 89 1.34 3.78 -5.11
CA ALA A 89 1.25 2.45 -4.54
C ALA A 89 -0.22 2.08 -4.30
N LEU A 90 -0.57 0.83 -4.53
CA LEU A 90 -1.92 0.31 -4.31
C LEU A 90 -2.11 -0.26 -2.90
N GLY A 91 -1.05 -0.23 -2.11
CA GLY A 91 -1.09 -0.59 -0.70
C GLY A 91 0.18 -0.22 0.03
N VAL A 92 0.09 -0.29 1.34
CA VAL A 92 1.22 -0.11 2.26
C VAL A 92 1.33 -1.30 3.19
N GLN A 93 2.55 -1.65 3.52
CA GLN A 93 2.91 -2.62 4.54
C GLN A 93 3.68 -1.88 5.63
N VAL A 94 3.24 -2.02 6.88
CA VAL A 94 3.77 -1.23 7.98
C VAL A 94 4.36 -2.13 9.05
N PRO A 95 5.65 -1.96 9.38
CA PRO A 95 6.33 -2.76 10.39
C PRO A 95 5.89 -2.41 11.82
N ASN A 96 6.11 -3.34 12.75
CA ASN A 96 5.98 -3.13 14.19
C ASN A 96 4.61 -2.57 14.63
N VAL A 97 3.53 -3.15 14.14
CA VAL A 97 2.17 -2.81 14.58
C VAL A 97 1.77 -3.74 15.71
N ASP A 98 1.91 -3.25 16.95
CA ASP A 98 1.81 -4.05 18.16
C ASP A 98 0.52 -3.87 18.94
N THR A 99 -0.26 -2.83 18.63
CA THR A 99 -1.47 -2.50 19.39
C THR A 99 -2.64 -2.16 18.46
N PHE A 100 -3.87 -2.30 18.99
CA PHE A 100 -5.09 -1.87 18.31
C PHE A 100 -5.02 -0.39 17.90
N GLU A 101 -4.51 0.49 18.77
CA GLU A 101 -4.40 1.91 18.45
C GLU A 101 -3.48 2.15 17.25
N GLN A 102 -2.34 1.46 17.18
CA GLN A 102 -1.42 1.55 16.05
C GLN A 102 -2.06 1.05 14.75
N ALA A 103 -2.79 -0.07 14.80
CA ALA A 103 -3.50 -0.61 13.64
C ALA A 103 -4.61 0.34 13.17
N SER A 104 -5.40 0.88 14.11
CA SER A 104 -6.46 1.83 13.82
C SER A 104 -5.93 3.14 13.23
N ASN A 105 -4.82 3.66 13.76
CA ASN A 105 -4.17 4.84 13.21
C ASN A 105 -3.65 4.57 11.79
N LEU A 106 -3.04 3.43 11.54
CA LEU A 106 -2.60 3.04 10.21
C LEU A 106 -3.75 3.02 9.20
N ALA A 107 -4.89 2.42 9.55
CA ALA A 107 -6.06 2.42 8.69
C ALA A 107 -6.54 3.85 8.38
N ARG A 108 -6.53 4.74 9.38
CA ARG A 108 -6.92 6.14 9.22
C ARG A 108 -5.95 6.93 8.35
N TYR A 109 -4.64 6.69 8.45
CA TYR A 109 -3.62 7.34 7.62
C TYR A 109 -3.74 6.94 6.15
N ALA A 110 -4.18 5.72 5.87
CA ALA A 110 -4.30 5.20 4.51
C ALA A 110 -5.60 5.62 3.79
N LYS A 111 -6.62 6.07 4.52
CA LYS A 111 -7.95 6.36 3.98
C LYS A 111 -8.28 7.86 4.02
N TYR A 112 -9.00 8.32 3.01
CA TYR A 112 -9.59 9.66 2.98
C TYR A 112 -10.87 9.73 3.82
N THR A 113 -11.25 10.93 4.23
CA THR A 113 -12.54 11.19 4.88
C THR A 113 -13.71 10.64 4.03
N PRO A 114 -14.76 9.98 4.62
CA PRO A 114 -15.00 9.86 6.07
C PRO A 114 -14.29 8.67 6.74
N ASP A 115 -13.63 7.79 5.99
CA ASP A 115 -13.08 6.53 6.50
C ASP A 115 -11.75 6.73 7.24
N GLY A 116 -11.06 7.84 7.01
CA GLY A 116 -9.77 8.14 7.59
C GLY A 116 -9.41 9.63 7.57
N THR A 117 -8.11 9.91 7.73
CA THR A 117 -7.57 11.26 7.88
C THR A 117 -6.47 11.59 6.86
N ARG A 118 -6.28 10.74 5.83
CA ARG A 118 -5.29 10.99 4.78
C ARG A 118 -5.51 12.35 4.14
N GLY A 119 -4.44 13.15 4.03
CA GLY A 119 -4.47 14.42 3.33
C GLY A 119 -4.76 14.26 1.84
N PHE A 120 -5.64 15.09 1.29
CA PHE A 120 -6.00 15.05 -0.13
C PHE A 120 -5.28 16.12 -0.93
N SER A 121 -4.61 15.71 -2.01
CA SER A 121 -4.06 16.61 -3.03
C SER A 121 -4.46 16.07 -4.41
N PRO A 122 -5.20 16.86 -5.22
CA PRO A 122 -5.63 16.40 -6.54
C PRO A 122 -4.48 16.28 -7.54
N GLY A 123 -3.39 17.03 -7.35
CA GLY A 123 -2.26 17.06 -8.29
C GLY A 123 -1.27 15.91 -8.18
N VAL A 124 -1.50 14.95 -7.26
CA VAL A 124 -0.59 13.81 -7.08
C VAL A 124 -0.76 12.76 -8.18
N ARG A 125 0.27 11.95 -8.35
CA ARG A 125 0.29 10.87 -9.34
C ARG A 125 -0.87 9.88 -9.14
N ALA A 126 -1.15 9.49 -7.91
CA ALA A 126 -2.24 8.57 -7.57
C ALA A 126 -3.61 9.09 -8.01
N ALA A 127 -3.85 10.40 -7.95
CA ALA A 127 -5.06 11.08 -8.42
C ALA A 127 -5.00 11.43 -9.92
N PHE A 128 -4.12 10.81 -10.66
CA PHE A 128 -3.94 11.02 -12.11
C PHE A 128 -3.72 12.49 -12.47
N TYR A 129 -2.96 13.21 -11.62
CA TYR A 129 -2.64 14.64 -11.78
C TYR A 129 -3.87 15.53 -11.96
N GLY A 130 -4.97 15.21 -11.27
CA GLY A 130 -6.21 15.99 -11.28
C GLY A 130 -7.13 15.71 -12.48
N GLN A 131 -6.89 14.66 -13.25
CA GLN A 131 -7.75 14.28 -14.39
C GLN A 131 -9.00 13.49 -13.98
N MET A 132 -9.09 13.06 -12.74
CA MET A 132 -10.25 12.36 -12.19
C MET A 132 -11.05 13.27 -11.28
N ASP A 133 -12.38 13.14 -11.28
CA ASP A 133 -13.22 13.83 -10.29
C ASP A 133 -12.78 13.46 -8.88
N LYS A 134 -12.70 14.44 -8.00
CA LYS A 134 -12.16 14.27 -6.64
C LYS A 134 -12.97 13.29 -5.80
N HIS A 135 -14.29 13.28 -5.96
CA HIS A 135 -15.17 12.42 -5.17
C HIS A 135 -15.09 10.97 -5.65
N GLU A 136 -15.04 10.78 -6.98
CA GLU A 136 -14.83 9.47 -7.59
C GLU A 136 -13.45 8.90 -7.18
N TYR A 137 -12.40 9.73 -7.21
CA TYR A 137 -11.07 9.29 -6.79
C TYR A 137 -11.02 8.92 -5.31
N VAL A 138 -11.57 9.73 -4.41
CA VAL A 138 -11.60 9.46 -2.97
C VAL A 138 -12.30 8.13 -2.68
N LYS A 139 -13.48 7.92 -3.28
CA LYS A 139 -14.20 6.65 -3.15
C LYS A 139 -13.37 5.47 -3.67
N PHE A 140 -12.84 5.60 -4.87
CA PHE A 140 -12.01 4.57 -5.49
C PHE A 140 -10.79 4.24 -4.62
N ALA A 141 -10.05 5.25 -4.13
CA ALA A 141 -8.87 5.06 -3.32
C ALA A 141 -9.20 4.37 -1.99
N ASN A 142 -10.29 4.77 -1.31
CA ASN A 142 -10.71 4.12 -0.06
C ASN A 142 -11.08 2.64 -0.27
N GLU A 143 -11.70 2.31 -1.39
CA GLU A 143 -12.07 0.93 -1.72
C GLU A 143 -10.86 0.07 -2.16
N ASN A 144 -9.89 0.67 -2.84
CA ASN A 144 -8.79 -0.07 -3.49
C ASN A 144 -7.48 -0.07 -2.72
N THR A 145 -7.27 0.80 -1.74
CA THR A 145 -6.05 0.79 -0.93
C THR A 145 -5.99 -0.44 -0.04
N LEU A 146 -4.91 -1.21 -0.15
CA LEU A 146 -4.59 -2.32 0.74
C LEU A 146 -3.73 -1.82 1.90
N VAL A 147 -4.07 -2.24 3.11
CA VAL A 147 -3.33 -1.93 4.33
C VAL A 147 -2.90 -3.23 4.99
N VAL A 148 -1.59 -3.40 5.17
CA VAL A 148 -1.01 -4.61 5.75
C VAL A 148 -0.23 -4.23 6.99
N SER A 149 -0.64 -4.75 8.14
CA SER A 149 0.07 -4.63 9.41
C SER A 149 1.01 -5.82 9.59
N HIS A 150 2.29 -5.56 9.91
CA HIS A 150 3.21 -6.63 10.29
C HIS A 150 3.01 -7.00 11.76
N CYS A 151 2.65 -8.25 11.99
CA CYS A 151 2.71 -8.88 13.30
C CYS A 151 4.04 -9.64 13.40
N GLU A 152 5.06 -8.99 13.95
CA GLU A 152 6.44 -9.51 13.96
C GLU A 152 7.11 -9.42 15.34
N THR A 153 6.36 -9.03 16.38
CA THR A 153 6.83 -8.94 17.76
C THR A 153 6.01 -9.85 18.67
N VAL A 154 6.57 -10.20 19.84
CA VAL A 154 5.84 -10.93 20.89
C VAL A 154 4.63 -10.13 21.35
N THR A 155 4.78 -8.81 21.51
CA THR A 155 3.70 -7.90 21.91
C THR A 155 2.53 -7.93 20.93
N CYS A 156 2.81 -7.93 19.62
CA CYS A 156 1.75 -8.05 18.62
C CYS A 156 0.99 -9.38 18.74
N VAL A 157 1.71 -10.48 18.92
CA VAL A 157 1.08 -11.80 19.07
C VAL A 157 0.19 -11.85 20.32
N GLU A 158 0.62 -11.26 21.43
CA GLU A 158 -0.18 -11.16 22.66
C GLU A 158 -1.45 -10.31 22.49
N ASN A 159 -1.41 -9.30 21.62
CA ASN A 159 -2.52 -8.37 21.37
C ASN A 159 -3.32 -8.70 20.10
N ILE A 160 -3.02 -9.80 19.41
CA ILE A 160 -3.55 -10.07 18.06
C ILE A 160 -5.09 -10.08 18.00
N ASP A 161 -5.73 -10.65 19.00
CA ASP A 161 -7.19 -10.73 19.05
C ASP A 161 -7.83 -9.34 19.11
N GLU A 162 -7.23 -8.40 19.86
CA GLU A 162 -7.68 -7.02 19.93
C GLU A 162 -7.41 -6.29 18.61
N ILE A 163 -6.21 -6.44 18.03
CA ILE A 163 -5.83 -5.85 16.73
C ILE A 163 -6.82 -6.26 15.64
N LEU A 164 -7.20 -7.54 15.58
CA LEU A 164 -8.12 -8.08 14.58
C LEU A 164 -9.58 -7.59 14.73
N THR A 165 -9.92 -6.91 15.81
CA THR A 165 -11.25 -6.26 15.93
C THR A 165 -11.39 -5.03 15.03
N ASP A 166 -10.29 -4.40 14.62
CA ASP A 166 -10.32 -3.31 13.64
C ASP A 166 -10.48 -3.86 12.21
N ARG A 167 -11.75 -3.98 11.77
CA ARG A 167 -12.08 -4.47 10.43
C ARG A 167 -11.66 -3.54 9.29
N LYS A 168 -11.15 -2.35 9.57
CA LYS A 168 -10.73 -1.37 8.54
C LYS A 168 -9.25 -1.51 8.18
N SER A 169 -8.45 -2.00 9.10
CA SER A 169 -6.99 -2.07 8.97
C SER A 169 -6.47 -3.45 8.58
N VAL A 170 -7.27 -4.50 8.66
CA VAL A 170 -6.77 -5.86 8.46
C VAL A 170 -7.32 -6.44 7.19
N VAL A 171 -6.41 -6.83 6.35
CA VAL A 171 -6.64 -7.86 5.35
C VAL A 171 -5.91 -9.11 5.78
#